data_2dff7c5f1c67375bf7dfed8f5dcd33dd
#
_entry.id   2dff7c5f1c67375bf7dfed8f5dcd33dd
#
_cell.length_a   1.000
_cell.length_b   1.000
_cell.length_c   1.000
_cell.angle_alpha   90.00
_cell.angle_beta   90.00
_cell.angle_gamma   90.00
#
_symmetry.space_group_name_H-M   'P 1'
#
loop_
_entity.id
_entity.type
_entity.pdbx_description
1 polymer ?
#
loop_
_entity_poly.entity_id
_entity_poly.type
_entity_poly.pdbx_seq_one_letter_code
_entity_poly.pdbx_strand_id
1 'polypeptide(L)'
;MGVVGVMARRVVGSFCVLVGVALGYASISGSYRAWVSQSPVLIALSSVGLVVVGLTTACQREHCGCGNHDHRWSPWVLGFLAIIIVGASPAALQPAQVETANRLVLATNNGGAMPPLPPGDTPELEIPDIIGRLMAPVDDQLRGKKVQVTGQLSVEHGVSLLSRVVIICCAADARAYRIELSDPRHKLRNIPAGTWVHVTVTLLPGTGTEQRNWVPIVVVEAAESTVDPGYGALRR
;
A
#
# COMPACT_ATOMS: atom_id res chain seq x y z
N MET A 1 -43.19 -25.05 0.05
CA MET A 1 -42.26 -24.06 0.61
C MET A 1 -40.77 -24.47 0.53
N GLY A 2 -40.43 -25.71 0.15
CA GLY A 2 -39.03 -26.20 0.09
C GLY A 2 -38.16 -25.69 -1.07
N VAL A 3 -38.75 -25.39 -2.22
CA VAL A 3 -37.98 -25.05 -3.47
C VAL A 3 -37.21 -23.72 -3.35
N VAL A 4 -37.80 -22.72 -2.70
CA VAL A 4 -37.19 -21.38 -2.54
C VAL A 4 -35.98 -21.44 -1.61
N GLY A 5 -36.00 -22.25 -0.55
CA GLY A 5 -34.87 -22.40 0.37
C GLY A 5 -33.67 -23.10 -0.26
N VAL A 6 -33.90 -24.11 -1.10
CA VAL A 6 -32.85 -24.82 -1.83
C VAL A 6 -32.18 -23.92 -2.87
N MET A 7 -33.00 -23.13 -3.57
CA MET A 7 -32.51 -22.21 -4.58
C MET A 7 -31.65 -21.10 -3.97
N ALA A 8 -32.06 -20.54 -2.81
CA ALA A 8 -31.29 -19.51 -2.10
C ALA A 8 -29.93 -20.05 -1.60
N ARG A 9 -29.87 -21.27 -1.06
CA ARG A 9 -28.62 -21.89 -0.61
C ARG A 9 -27.65 -22.17 -1.74
N ARG A 10 -28.15 -22.68 -2.88
CA ARG A 10 -27.31 -22.89 -4.06
C ARG A 10 -26.73 -21.60 -4.59
N VAL A 11 -27.51 -20.52 -4.59
CA VAL A 11 -27.05 -19.20 -5.02
C VAL A 11 -25.97 -18.66 -4.06
N VAL A 12 -26.18 -18.75 -2.75
CA VAL A 12 -25.17 -18.31 -1.76
C VAL A 12 -23.91 -19.16 -1.86
N GLY A 13 -24.04 -20.49 -1.97
CA GLY A 13 -22.90 -21.39 -2.14
C GLY A 13 -22.11 -21.08 -3.41
N SER A 14 -22.78 -20.89 -4.54
CA SER A 14 -22.13 -20.51 -5.80
C SER A 14 -21.43 -19.15 -5.71
N PHE A 15 -22.02 -18.21 -5.00
CA PHE A 15 -21.42 -16.91 -4.74
C PHE A 15 -20.11 -17.03 -3.94
N CYS A 16 -20.11 -17.78 -2.84
CA CYS A 16 -18.90 -18.04 -2.04
C CYS A 16 -17.79 -18.71 -2.88
N VAL A 17 -18.15 -19.65 -3.76
CA VAL A 17 -17.19 -20.30 -4.66
C VAL A 17 -16.59 -19.27 -5.64
N LEU A 18 -17.42 -18.43 -6.25
CA LEU A 18 -16.95 -17.41 -7.20
C LEU A 18 -16.00 -16.39 -6.53
N VAL A 19 -16.37 -15.91 -5.33
CA VAL A 19 -15.51 -15.00 -4.56
C VAL A 19 -14.20 -15.70 -4.17
N GLY A 20 -14.27 -16.94 -3.72
CA GLY A 20 -13.08 -17.72 -3.39
C GLY A 20 -12.15 -17.89 -4.60
N VAL A 21 -12.68 -18.24 -5.76
CA VAL A 21 -11.90 -18.37 -7.01
C VAL A 21 -11.28 -17.03 -7.42
N ALA A 22 -12.03 -15.93 -7.33
CA ALA A 22 -11.51 -14.59 -7.64
C ALA A 22 -10.36 -14.18 -6.70
N LEU A 23 -10.47 -14.46 -5.39
CA LEU A 23 -9.39 -14.23 -4.42
C LEU A 23 -8.18 -15.12 -4.69
N GLY A 24 -8.39 -16.38 -5.07
CA GLY A 24 -7.33 -17.30 -5.47
C GLY A 24 -6.57 -16.80 -6.70
N TYR A 25 -7.30 -16.35 -7.71
CA TYR A 25 -6.71 -15.73 -8.89
C TYR A 25 -5.92 -14.46 -8.54
N ALA A 26 -6.49 -13.58 -7.74
CA ALA A 26 -5.81 -12.37 -7.28
C ALA A 26 -4.51 -12.70 -6.51
N SER A 27 -4.54 -13.78 -5.68
CA SER A 27 -3.36 -14.25 -4.94
C SER A 27 -2.24 -14.73 -5.87
N ILE A 28 -2.57 -15.45 -6.93
CA ILE A 28 -1.61 -15.99 -7.91
C ILE A 28 -1.06 -14.86 -8.80
N SER A 29 -1.93 -13.98 -9.29
CA SER A 29 -1.55 -12.84 -10.15
C SER A 29 -0.79 -11.74 -9.41
N GLY A 30 -0.86 -11.72 -8.08
CA GLY A 30 -0.25 -10.69 -7.25
C GLY A 30 -0.96 -9.33 -7.32
N SER A 31 -2.07 -9.22 -8.02
CA SER A 31 -2.83 -7.96 -8.20
C SER A 31 -3.36 -7.36 -6.87
N TYR A 32 -3.58 -8.21 -5.83
CA TYR A 32 -3.98 -7.76 -4.50
C TYR A 32 -2.93 -6.89 -3.80
N ARG A 33 -1.64 -7.00 -4.19
CA ARG A 33 -0.54 -6.25 -3.53
C ARG A 33 -0.69 -4.75 -3.65
N ALA A 34 -1.44 -4.27 -4.63
CA ALA A 34 -1.75 -2.85 -4.78
C ALA A 34 -2.66 -2.29 -3.67
N TRP A 35 -3.30 -3.16 -2.85
CA TRP A 35 -4.37 -2.77 -1.92
C TRP A 35 -4.20 -3.35 -0.53
N VAL A 36 -3.47 -4.43 -0.38
CA VAL A 36 -3.37 -5.18 0.86
C VAL A 36 -1.93 -5.67 1.02
N SER A 37 -1.33 -5.38 2.18
CA SER A 37 0.03 -5.82 2.52
C SER A 37 0.08 -7.25 3.08
N GLN A 38 -1.07 -7.92 3.17
CA GLN A 38 -1.18 -9.25 3.75
C GLN A 38 -0.37 -10.32 3.00
N SER A 39 0.07 -11.32 3.74
CA SER A 39 0.77 -12.47 3.18
C SER A 39 -0.08 -13.17 2.12
N PRO A 40 0.50 -13.54 0.95
CA PRO A 40 -0.22 -14.30 -0.08
C PRO A 40 -0.79 -15.61 0.47
N VAL A 41 -0.15 -16.20 1.47
CA VAL A 41 -0.60 -17.44 2.11
C VAL A 41 -1.95 -17.24 2.82
N LEU A 42 -2.14 -16.13 3.53
CA LEU A 42 -3.42 -15.84 4.21
C LEU A 42 -4.56 -15.64 3.22
N ILE A 43 -4.30 -14.96 2.10
CA ILE A 43 -5.31 -14.75 1.05
C ILE A 43 -5.65 -16.07 0.36
N ALA A 44 -4.65 -16.91 0.08
CA ALA A 44 -4.85 -18.23 -0.49
C ALA A 44 -5.65 -19.15 0.45
N LEU A 45 -5.34 -19.15 1.75
CA LEU A 45 -6.10 -19.93 2.75
C LEU A 45 -7.55 -19.45 2.85
N SER A 46 -7.79 -18.15 2.85
CA SER A 46 -9.15 -17.57 2.84
C SER A 46 -9.92 -17.96 1.58
N SER A 47 -9.25 -17.95 0.43
CA SER A 47 -9.80 -18.41 -0.86
C SER A 47 -10.27 -19.87 -0.77
N VAL A 48 -9.39 -20.77 -0.31
CA VAL A 48 -9.71 -22.18 -0.16
C VAL A 48 -10.87 -22.37 0.83
N GLY A 49 -10.84 -21.67 1.98
CA GLY A 49 -11.91 -21.71 2.97
C GLY A 49 -13.29 -21.31 2.38
N LEU A 50 -13.32 -20.23 1.61
CA LEU A 50 -14.55 -19.78 0.94
C LEU A 50 -15.08 -20.78 -0.09
N VAL A 51 -14.18 -21.38 -0.87
CA VAL A 51 -14.55 -22.42 -1.85
C VAL A 51 -15.14 -23.65 -1.13
N VAL A 52 -14.50 -24.11 -0.05
CA VAL A 52 -14.98 -25.27 0.72
C VAL A 52 -16.35 -24.97 1.34
N VAL A 53 -16.50 -23.82 2.00
CA VAL A 53 -17.80 -23.40 2.59
C VAL A 53 -18.87 -23.27 1.51
N GLY A 54 -18.54 -22.69 0.37
CA GLY A 54 -19.46 -22.53 -0.75
C GLY A 54 -19.93 -23.88 -1.32
N LEU A 55 -19.02 -24.82 -1.52
CA LEU A 55 -19.33 -26.16 -1.99
C LEU A 55 -20.17 -26.94 -0.98
N THR A 56 -19.80 -26.94 0.31
CA THR A 56 -20.58 -27.62 1.36
C THR A 56 -21.99 -27.05 1.46
N THR A 57 -22.14 -25.71 1.39
CA THR A 57 -23.45 -25.04 1.43
C THR A 57 -24.31 -25.40 0.20
N ALA A 58 -23.68 -25.48 -0.97
CA ALA A 58 -24.40 -25.85 -2.21
C ALA A 58 -24.78 -27.33 -2.26
N CYS A 59 -23.98 -28.21 -1.63
CA CYS A 59 -24.18 -29.67 -1.64
C CYS A 59 -25.01 -30.22 -0.48
N GLN A 60 -25.30 -29.43 0.56
CA GLN A 60 -26.10 -29.89 1.70
C GLN A 60 -27.49 -30.29 1.25
N ARG A 61 -27.78 -31.60 1.38
CA ARG A 61 -29.14 -32.20 1.28
C ARG A 61 -29.92 -31.84 2.52
N GLU A 62 -31.22 -31.56 2.34
CA GLU A 62 -32.10 -31.11 3.39
C GLU A 62 -32.16 -32.14 4.58
N HIS A 63 -31.75 -31.69 5.75
CA HIS A 63 -32.30 -32.21 7.00
C HIS A 63 -33.25 -31.13 7.53
N CYS A 64 -34.53 -31.49 7.67
CA CYS A 64 -35.60 -30.62 8.13
C CYS A 64 -35.25 -29.95 9.46
N GLY A 65 -35.21 -28.65 9.52
CA GLY A 65 -35.06 -27.84 10.71
C GLY A 65 -35.80 -26.53 10.54
N CYS A 66 -36.89 -26.34 11.26
CA CYS A 66 -37.78 -25.18 11.27
C CYS A 66 -37.03 -23.92 11.68
N GLY A 67 -37.06 -22.87 10.84
CA GLY A 67 -36.57 -21.55 11.16
C GLY A 67 -36.95 -20.57 10.05
N ASN A 68 -38.08 -19.88 10.26
CA ASN A 68 -38.61 -18.87 9.35
C ASN A 68 -37.87 -17.55 9.60
N HIS A 69 -36.91 -17.21 8.75
CA HIS A 69 -36.42 -15.84 8.63
C HIS A 69 -36.51 -15.44 7.16
N ASP A 70 -37.56 -14.69 6.85
CA ASP A 70 -37.76 -14.03 5.56
C ASP A 70 -36.72 -12.89 5.36
N HIS A 71 -35.48 -13.24 5.10
CA HIS A 71 -34.55 -12.28 4.55
C HIS A 71 -34.76 -12.14 3.05
N ARG A 72 -35.65 -11.21 2.68
CA ARG A 72 -36.00 -10.84 1.29
C ARG A 72 -34.91 -10.07 0.54
N TRP A 73 -33.68 -10.06 1.04
CA TRP A 73 -32.57 -9.50 0.27
C TRP A 73 -32.15 -10.53 -0.77
N SER A 74 -32.45 -10.22 -2.02
CA SER A 74 -32.08 -11.08 -3.14
C SER A 74 -30.56 -11.32 -3.12
N PRO A 75 -30.09 -12.59 -3.04
CA PRO A 75 -28.65 -12.90 -3.10
C PRO A 75 -27.97 -12.38 -4.36
N TRP A 76 -28.73 -12.01 -5.38
CA TRP A 76 -28.27 -11.35 -6.59
C TRP A 76 -27.66 -9.97 -6.34
N VAL A 77 -28.14 -9.23 -5.32
CA VAL A 77 -27.58 -7.92 -4.95
C VAL A 77 -26.15 -8.08 -4.44
N LEU A 78 -25.91 -9.10 -3.61
CA LEU A 78 -24.54 -9.41 -3.13
C LEU A 78 -23.65 -9.92 -4.27
N GLY A 79 -24.20 -10.74 -5.17
CA GLY A 79 -23.48 -11.20 -6.38
C GLY A 79 -23.09 -10.06 -7.30
N PHE A 80 -24.02 -9.13 -7.55
CA PHE A 80 -23.78 -7.95 -8.37
C PHE A 80 -22.74 -7.01 -7.73
N LEU A 81 -22.83 -6.80 -6.41
CA LEU A 81 -21.85 -5.99 -5.67
C LEU A 81 -20.45 -6.61 -5.74
N ALA A 82 -20.34 -7.93 -5.61
CA ALA A 82 -19.05 -8.61 -5.73
C ALA A 82 -18.47 -8.54 -7.14
N ILE A 83 -19.29 -8.65 -8.18
CA ILE A 83 -18.84 -8.49 -9.57
C ILE A 83 -18.36 -7.06 -9.81
N ILE A 84 -19.03 -6.05 -9.24
CA ILE A 84 -18.59 -4.66 -9.31
C ILE A 84 -17.24 -4.48 -8.59
N ILE A 85 -17.07 -5.05 -7.39
CA ILE A 85 -15.83 -4.94 -6.61
C ILE A 85 -14.67 -5.63 -7.33
N VAL A 86 -14.91 -6.80 -7.93
CA VAL A 86 -13.87 -7.55 -8.67
C VAL A 86 -13.59 -6.92 -10.03
N GLY A 87 -14.61 -6.40 -10.71
CA GLY A 87 -14.49 -5.77 -12.03
C GLY A 87 -13.92 -4.35 -12.00
N ALA A 88 -14.17 -3.63 -10.91
CA ALA A 88 -13.52 -2.36 -10.63
C ALA A 88 -12.12 -2.64 -10.05
N SER A 89 -11.20 -3.21 -10.85
CA SER A 89 -9.78 -3.28 -10.46
C SER A 89 -9.28 -1.85 -10.26
N PRO A 90 -9.25 -1.36 -9.01
CA PRO A 90 -8.92 0.03 -8.79
C PRO A 90 -7.43 0.22 -9.09
N ALA A 91 -7.10 1.33 -9.76
CA ALA A 91 -5.71 1.70 -10.02
C ALA A 91 -4.91 1.76 -8.69
N ALA A 92 -3.63 1.44 -8.74
CA ALA A 92 -2.76 1.57 -7.58
C ALA A 92 -2.86 2.99 -6.99
N LEU A 93 -2.91 3.08 -5.66
CA LEU A 93 -2.98 4.36 -4.94
C LEU A 93 -1.81 5.25 -5.35
N GLN A 94 -2.12 6.41 -5.88
CA GLN A 94 -1.11 7.41 -6.20
C GLN A 94 -0.77 8.22 -4.94
N PRO A 95 0.51 8.58 -4.70
CA PRO A 95 0.88 9.39 -3.54
C PRO A 95 0.10 10.69 -3.42
N ALA A 96 -0.25 11.33 -4.54
CA ALA A 96 -1.04 12.56 -4.55
C ALA A 96 -2.47 12.40 -4.01
N GLN A 97 -3.01 11.18 -3.98
CA GLN A 97 -4.36 10.86 -3.48
C GLN A 97 -4.37 10.51 -1.99
N VAL A 98 -3.21 10.39 -1.38
CA VAL A 98 -3.06 9.93 0.01
C VAL A 98 -2.51 11.07 0.86
N GLU A 99 -3.05 11.21 2.08
CA GLU A 99 -2.59 12.23 3.01
C GLU A 99 -1.12 12.05 3.40
N THR A 100 -0.39 13.17 3.47
CA THR A 100 1.01 13.18 3.88
C THR A 100 1.11 12.89 5.37
N ALA A 101 1.87 11.87 5.72
CA ALA A 101 1.98 11.37 7.09
C ALA A 101 3.38 11.55 7.70
N ASN A 102 4.19 12.47 7.18
CA ASN A 102 5.56 12.70 7.67
C ASN A 102 5.61 12.96 9.18
N ARG A 103 4.64 13.69 9.72
CA ARG A 103 4.55 13.97 11.16
C ARG A 103 4.44 12.70 12.01
N LEU A 104 3.84 11.64 11.49
CA LEU A 104 3.69 10.38 12.22
C LEU A 104 5.02 9.70 12.49
N VAL A 105 6.05 9.93 11.65
CA VAL A 105 7.40 9.38 11.88
C VAL A 105 7.99 9.89 13.20
N LEU A 106 7.74 11.15 13.56
CA LEU A 106 8.15 11.70 14.86
C LEU A 106 7.45 11.03 16.04
N ALA A 107 6.14 10.78 15.90
CA ALA A 107 5.35 10.16 16.96
C ALA A 107 5.74 8.71 17.20
N THR A 108 6.10 7.96 16.15
CA THR A 108 6.52 6.55 16.27
C THR A 108 7.92 6.40 16.83
N ASN A 109 8.81 7.35 16.59
CA ASN A 109 10.18 7.32 17.10
C ASN A 109 10.32 7.76 18.55
N ASN A 110 9.23 8.23 19.23
CA ASN A 110 9.19 8.63 20.65
C ASN A 110 10.41 9.46 21.12
N GLY A 111 11.04 10.23 20.21
CA GLY A 111 12.27 10.98 20.52
C GLY A 111 13.51 10.10 20.76
N GLY A 112 13.43 8.81 20.51
CA GLY A 112 14.56 7.89 20.59
C GLY A 112 15.61 8.17 19.52
N ALA A 113 16.89 7.89 19.84
CA ALA A 113 17.97 7.97 18.85
C ALA A 113 17.69 6.99 17.70
N MET A 114 17.75 7.49 16.47
CA MET A 114 17.67 6.64 15.29
C MET A 114 18.85 5.66 15.26
N PRO A 115 18.65 4.42 14.82
CA PRO A 115 19.77 3.48 14.68
C PRO A 115 20.84 4.06 13.75
N PRO A 116 22.12 3.69 13.90
CA PRO A 116 23.17 4.19 13.02
C PRO A 116 22.85 3.90 11.55
N LEU A 117 23.42 4.70 10.65
CA LEU A 117 23.29 4.44 9.21
C LEU A 117 23.83 3.03 8.89
N PRO A 118 23.18 2.31 7.96
CA PRO A 118 23.74 1.06 7.46
C PRO A 118 25.17 1.28 6.93
N PRO A 119 26.05 0.29 7.02
CA PRO A 119 27.41 0.40 6.52
C PRO A 119 27.42 0.57 5.00
N GLY A 120 28.36 1.38 4.49
CA GLY A 120 28.52 1.66 3.07
C GLY A 120 28.66 3.15 2.78
N ASP A 121 29.21 3.48 1.62
CA ASP A 121 29.41 4.87 1.18
C ASP A 121 28.08 5.56 0.84
N THR A 122 27.12 4.80 0.29
CA THR A 122 25.78 5.26 -0.09
C THR A 122 24.73 4.22 0.31
N PRO A 123 24.42 4.09 1.61
CA PRO A 123 23.45 3.10 2.08
C PRO A 123 22.05 3.39 1.52
N GLU A 124 21.30 2.33 1.23
CA GLU A 124 19.91 2.43 0.84
C GLU A 124 19.03 2.63 2.08
N LEU A 125 18.16 3.65 2.03
CA LEU A 125 17.21 3.98 3.09
C LEU A 125 15.80 4.08 2.54
N GLU A 126 14.84 3.76 3.39
CA GLU A 126 13.43 4.02 3.12
C GLU A 126 13.09 5.50 3.37
N ILE A 127 12.09 6.05 2.64
CA ILE A 127 11.68 7.46 2.82
C ILE A 127 11.34 7.79 4.27
N PRO A 128 10.58 6.97 5.03
CA PRO A 128 10.32 7.24 6.45
C PRO A 128 11.60 7.34 7.31
N ASP A 129 12.63 6.52 7.02
CA ASP A 129 13.89 6.57 7.75
C ASP A 129 14.64 7.88 7.49
N ILE A 130 14.63 8.35 6.24
CA ILE A 130 15.20 9.65 5.87
C ILE A 130 14.47 10.76 6.61
N ILE A 131 13.14 10.75 6.61
CA ILE A 131 12.31 11.72 7.29
C ILE A 131 12.65 11.75 8.79
N GLY A 132 12.64 10.59 9.45
CA GLY A 132 12.95 10.48 10.88
C GLY A 132 14.32 11.08 11.23
N ARG A 133 15.34 10.84 10.41
CA ARG A 133 16.69 11.36 10.61
C ARG A 133 16.79 12.86 10.39
N LEU A 134 16.10 13.39 9.37
CA LEU A 134 16.15 14.82 9.03
C LEU A 134 15.26 15.69 9.92
N MET A 135 14.31 15.08 10.63
CA MET A 135 13.42 15.74 11.60
C MET A 135 13.92 15.61 13.05
N ALA A 136 14.82 14.68 13.33
CA ALA A 136 15.49 14.55 14.63
C ALA A 136 16.31 15.83 14.95
N PRO A 137 16.66 16.08 16.22
CA PRO A 137 17.61 17.14 16.56
C PRO A 137 18.82 17.06 15.63
N VAL A 138 19.26 18.24 15.16
CA VAL A 138 20.26 18.34 14.09
C VAL A 138 21.50 17.51 14.45
N ASP A 139 21.67 16.40 13.75
CA ASP A 139 22.88 15.60 13.81
C ASP A 139 23.79 16.05 12.65
N ASP A 140 24.81 16.84 12.97
CA ASP A 140 25.76 17.32 11.97
C ASP A 140 26.52 16.19 11.26
N GLN A 141 26.56 14.97 11.84
CA GLN A 141 27.14 13.80 11.20
C GLN A 141 26.36 13.33 9.96
N LEU A 142 25.09 13.69 9.86
CA LEU A 142 24.26 13.39 8.70
C LEU A 142 24.42 14.41 7.57
N ARG A 143 24.96 15.61 7.88
CA ARG A 143 25.15 16.67 6.88
C ARG A 143 26.10 16.25 5.79
N GLY A 144 25.63 16.30 4.55
CA GLY A 144 26.42 15.90 3.39
C GLY A 144 26.55 14.38 3.17
N LYS A 145 25.96 13.55 4.03
CA LYS A 145 25.90 12.10 3.78
C LYS A 145 25.04 11.82 2.57
N LYS A 146 25.53 10.88 1.75
CA LYS A 146 24.80 10.39 0.58
C LYS A 146 24.10 9.10 0.92
N VAL A 147 22.86 8.99 0.48
CA VAL A 147 22.04 7.79 0.63
C VAL A 147 21.30 7.51 -0.67
N GLN A 148 20.92 6.25 -0.87
CA GLN A 148 20.07 5.84 -1.96
C GLN A 148 18.64 5.66 -1.44
N VAL A 149 17.66 6.01 -2.25
CA VAL A 149 16.26 5.91 -1.90
C VAL A 149 15.41 5.66 -3.15
N THR A 150 14.39 4.82 -3.00
CA THR A 150 13.46 4.49 -4.08
C THR A 150 12.08 5.04 -3.76
N GLY A 151 11.45 5.70 -4.74
CA GLY A 151 10.10 6.25 -4.60
C GLY A 151 9.50 6.65 -5.93
N GLN A 152 8.27 7.11 -5.91
CA GLN A 152 7.57 7.62 -7.08
C GLN A 152 7.78 9.13 -7.16
N LEU A 153 8.25 9.61 -8.33
CA LEU A 153 8.43 11.02 -8.60
C LEU A 153 7.08 11.69 -8.83
N SER A 154 6.81 12.78 -8.13
CA SER A 154 5.67 13.66 -8.39
C SER A 154 6.13 15.11 -8.49
N VAL A 155 5.35 15.95 -9.17
CA VAL A 155 5.58 17.39 -9.24
C VAL A 155 4.31 18.07 -8.75
N GLU A 156 4.40 18.77 -7.63
CA GLU A 156 3.29 19.50 -7.02
C GLU A 156 3.68 20.97 -6.87
N HIS A 157 2.90 21.88 -7.45
CA HIS A 157 3.15 23.33 -7.42
C HIS A 157 4.57 23.73 -7.90
N GLY A 158 5.13 22.99 -8.86
CA GLY A 158 6.48 23.23 -9.38
C GLY A 158 7.61 22.66 -8.53
N VAL A 159 7.30 21.95 -7.44
CA VAL A 159 8.27 21.28 -6.57
C VAL A 159 8.31 19.80 -6.89
N SER A 160 9.51 19.26 -7.09
CA SER A 160 9.70 17.82 -7.28
C SER A 160 9.68 17.09 -5.93
N LEU A 161 8.83 16.12 -5.80
CA LEU A 161 8.69 15.30 -4.60
C LEU A 161 8.98 13.84 -4.92
N LEU A 162 9.69 13.17 -4.03
CA LEU A 162 9.80 11.73 -4.00
C LEU A 162 8.86 11.20 -2.93
N SER A 163 7.98 10.32 -3.33
CA SER A 163 6.90 9.85 -2.47
C SER A 163 6.82 8.34 -2.44
N ARG A 164 6.42 7.79 -1.30
CA ARG A 164 6.07 6.38 -1.15
C ARG A 164 4.82 6.22 -0.34
N VAL A 165 3.87 5.44 -0.86
CA VAL A 165 2.70 5.02 -0.11
C VAL A 165 3.03 3.77 0.68
N VAL A 166 2.71 3.76 1.96
CA VAL A 166 2.85 2.62 2.85
C VAL A 166 1.46 2.19 3.28
N ILE A 167 1.19 0.91 3.18
CA ILE A 167 -0.07 0.27 3.60
C ILE A 167 0.29 -0.74 4.69
N ILE A 168 -0.34 -0.63 5.87
CA ILE A 168 -0.09 -1.54 6.99
C ILE A 168 -0.98 -2.79 6.87
N CYS A 169 -2.27 -2.62 6.67
CA CYS A 169 -3.20 -3.74 6.47
C CYS A 169 -4.02 -3.64 5.19
N CYS A 170 -4.57 -2.49 4.86
CA CYS A 170 -5.42 -2.29 3.68
C CYS A 170 -5.38 -0.83 3.19
N ALA A 171 -5.96 -0.56 2.02
CA ALA A 171 -5.96 0.77 1.42
C ALA A 171 -6.53 1.90 2.31
N ALA A 172 -7.37 1.57 3.29
CA ALA A 172 -7.94 2.55 4.22
C ALA A 172 -6.91 3.12 5.21
N ASP A 173 -5.81 2.39 5.48
CA ASP A 173 -4.73 2.85 6.34
C ASP A 173 -3.52 3.38 5.56
N ALA A 174 -3.66 3.56 4.26
CA ALA A 174 -2.60 4.06 3.39
C ALA A 174 -2.08 5.41 3.89
N ARG A 175 -0.76 5.58 3.89
CA ARG A 175 -0.06 6.82 4.26
C ARG A 175 1.00 7.13 3.22
N ALA A 176 1.07 8.39 2.81
CA ALA A 176 2.11 8.87 1.91
C ALA A 176 3.23 9.54 2.69
N TYR A 177 4.44 9.08 2.51
CA TYR A 177 5.66 9.72 3.00
C TYR A 177 6.33 10.44 1.84
N ARG A 178 6.77 11.68 2.06
CA ARG A 178 7.28 12.57 1.01
C ARG A 178 8.55 13.27 1.44
N ILE A 179 9.48 13.39 0.52
CA ILE A 179 10.67 14.25 0.64
C ILE A 179 10.75 15.15 -0.59
N GLU A 180 11.22 16.37 -0.42
CA GLU A 180 11.43 17.32 -1.51
C GLU A 180 12.80 17.09 -2.15
N LEU A 181 12.80 17.01 -3.47
CA LEU A 181 14.01 16.84 -4.28
C LEU A 181 14.48 18.18 -4.80
N SER A 182 15.55 18.73 -4.24
CA SER A 182 16.28 19.84 -4.81
C SER A 182 17.20 19.31 -5.91
N ASP A 183 16.93 19.70 -7.16
CA ASP A 183 17.67 19.21 -8.34
C ASP A 183 18.41 20.34 -9.07
N PRO A 184 19.48 20.92 -8.47
CA PRO A 184 20.23 22.03 -9.08
C PRO A 184 20.98 21.62 -10.36
N ARG A 185 21.14 20.32 -10.61
CA ARG A 185 21.86 19.77 -11.78
C ARG A 185 20.94 19.20 -12.84
N HIS A 186 19.61 19.39 -12.69
CA HIS A 186 18.59 18.95 -13.65
C HIS A 186 18.62 17.44 -13.98
N LYS A 187 18.94 16.60 -13.02
CA LYS A 187 19.01 15.15 -13.17
C LYS A 187 17.63 14.50 -13.40
N LEU A 188 16.57 15.15 -12.91
CA LEU A 188 15.19 14.68 -13.04
C LEU A 188 14.51 15.18 -14.33
N ARG A 189 15.14 16.04 -15.11
CA ARG A 189 14.52 16.75 -16.25
C ARG A 189 13.84 15.86 -17.27
N ASN A 190 14.39 14.67 -17.51
CA ASN A 190 13.90 13.74 -18.54
C ASN A 190 13.05 12.59 -17.95
N ILE A 191 12.75 12.65 -16.66
CA ILE A 191 11.97 11.62 -15.98
C ILE A 191 10.54 12.13 -15.78
N PRO A 192 9.51 11.50 -16.39
CA PRO A 192 8.14 11.93 -16.24
C PRO A 192 7.65 11.80 -14.79
N ALA A 193 6.77 12.69 -14.35
CA ALA A 193 6.04 12.53 -13.10
C ALA A 193 5.22 11.22 -13.13
N GLY A 194 5.10 10.57 -11.99
CA GLY A 194 4.47 9.26 -11.85
C GLY A 194 5.44 8.08 -12.06
N THR A 195 6.68 8.33 -12.52
CA THR A 195 7.68 7.28 -12.70
C THR A 195 8.29 6.88 -11.35
N TRP A 196 8.54 5.59 -11.15
CA TRP A 196 9.38 5.11 -10.07
C TRP A 196 10.84 5.39 -10.38
N VAL A 197 11.54 5.96 -9.40
CA VAL A 197 12.94 6.34 -9.52
C VAL A 197 13.75 5.85 -8.35
N HIS A 198 14.96 5.45 -8.64
CA HIS A 198 16.00 5.19 -7.66
C HIS A 198 16.94 6.39 -7.69
N VAL A 199 17.06 7.10 -6.58
CA VAL A 199 17.84 8.34 -6.52
C VAL A 199 18.93 8.26 -5.45
N THR A 200 20.10 8.79 -5.78
CA THR A 200 21.13 9.09 -4.80
C THR A 200 20.97 10.53 -4.36
N VAL A 201 20.80 10.76 -3.08
CA VAL A 201 20.56 12.09 -2.51
C VAL A 201 21.55 12.41 -1.40
N THR A 202 21.82 13.69 -1.26
CA THR A 202 22.59 14.24 -0.13
C THR A 202 21.63 14.76 0.92
N LEU A 203 21.83 14.34 2.19
CA LEU A 203 20.96 14.71 3.30
C LEU A 203 21.24 16.16 3.76
N LEU A 204 20.15 16.90 4.03
CA LEU A 204 20.17 18.24 4.61
C LEU A 204 19.38 18.28 5.94
N PRO A 205 20.04 18.00 7.08
CA PRO A 205 19.39 18.02 8.38
C PRO A 205 18.77 19.40 8.71
N GLY A 206 17.65 19.37 9.47
CA GLY A 206 16.96 20.58 9.92
C GLY A 206 16.04 21.23 8.86
N THR A 207 15.80 20.57 7.72
CA THR A 207 14.90 21.09 6.67
C THR A 207 13.46 20.62 6.80
N GLY A 208 13.19 19.56 7.59
CA GLY A 208 11.84 19.04 7.86
C GLY A 208 11.16 19.79 8.98
N THR A 209 10.61 20.99 8.72
CA THR A 209 9.97 21.85 9.71
C THR A 209 8.46 21.86 9.59
N GLU A 210 7.76 22.34 10.63
CA GLU A 210 6.30 22.48 10.63
C GLU A 210 5.81 23.37 9.49
N GLN A 211 6.54 24.49 9.21
CA GLN A 211 6.21 25.42 8.13
C GLN A 211 6.24 24.75 6.76
N ARG A 212 6.98 23.66 6.61
CA ARG A 212 7.08 22.84 5.40
C ARG A 212 6.21 21.58 5.46
N ASN A 213 5.26 21.54 6.37
CA ASN A 213 4.44 20.35 6.59
C ASN A 213 5.28 19.08 6.82
N TRP A 214 6.41 19.24 7.51
CA TRP A 214 7.34 18.16 7.83
C TRP A 214 7.95 17.44 6.61
N VAL A 215 7.98 18.11 5.44
CA VAL A 215 8.61 17.60 4.22
C VAL A 215 10.06 18.09 4.17
N PRO A 216 11.06 17.23 4.44
CA PRO A 216 12.45 17.62 4.39
C PRO A 216 12.96 17.76 2.95
N ILE A 217 14.03 18.56 2.78
CA ILE A 217 14.70 18.73 1.51
C ILE A 217 15.92 17.82 1.45
N VAL A 218 16.14 17.19 0.30
CA VAL A 218 17.36 16.48 -0.05
C VAL A 218 17.89 16.95 -1.41
N VAL A 219 19.19 16.87 -1.62
CA VAL A 219 19.80 17.28 -2.90
C VAL A 219 20.04 16.07 -3.78
N VAL A 220 19.55 16.12 -5.01
CA VAL A 220 19.70 15.02 -5.99
C VAL A 220 21.11 15.02 -6.58
N GLU A 221 21.81 13.90 -6.46
CA GLU A 221 23.12 13.65 -7.05
C GLU A 221 23.03 12.80 -8.32
N ALA A 222 22.17 11.74 -8.29
CA ALA A 222 21.90 10.89 -9.42
C ALA A 222 20.46 10.41 -9.37
N ALA A 223 19.85 10.12 -10.52
CA ALA A 223 18.51 9.58 -10.62
C ALA A 223 18.41 8.61 -11.80
N GLU A 224 17.75 7.49 -11.58
CA GLU A 224 17.49 6.44 -12.57
C GLU A 224 16.03 6.01 -12.47
N SER A 225 15.38 5.77 -13.61
CA SER A 225 14.05 5.18 -13.61
C SER A 225 14.14 3.70 -13.23
N THR A 226 13.19 3.25 -12.42
CA THR A 226 13.11 1.86 -11.96
C THR A 226 11.69 1.34 -12.06
N VAL A 227 11.51 0.04 -11.79
CA VAL A 227 10.18 -0.56 -11.69
C VAL A 227 9.61 -0.35 -10.30
N ASP A 228 8.28 -0.37 -10.20
CA ASP A 228 7.58 -0.32 -8.91
C ASP A 228 8.04 -1.50 -8.01
N PRO A 229 8.68 -1.24 -6.88
CA PRO A 229 9.08 -2.31 -5.94
C PRO A 229 7.89 -2.95 -5.22
N GLY A 230 6.68 -2.48 -5.48
CA GLY A 230 5.47 -2.87 -4.78
C GLY A 230 5.34 -2.25 -3.39
N TYR A 231 4.18 -2.43 -2.77
CA TYR A 231 3.96 -2.03 -1.37
C TYR A 231 4.68 -3.03 -0.47
N GLY A 232 5.99 -2.84 -0.30
CA GLY A 232 6.77 -3.60 0.67
C GLY A 232 6.39 -3.13 2.08
N ALA A 233 6.11 -4.07 3.00
CA ALA A 233 6.15 -3.75 4.41
C ALA A 233 7.48 -3.08 4.72
N LEU A 234 7.46 -2.01 5.52
CA LEU A 234 8.67 -1.40 6.05
C LEU A 234 9.58 -2.54 6.53
N ARG A 235 10.74 -2.67 5.94
CA ARG A 235 11.74 -3.62 6.44
C ARG A 235 12.11 -3.15 7.85
N ARG A 236 11.65 -3.92 8.84
CA ARG A 236 12.05 -3.75 10.25
C ARG A 236 13.48 -4.18 10.45
#